data_851b9a75066d8543f7e670df98d435c3
#
_entry.id   851b9a75066d8543f7e670df98d435c3
#
_cell.length_a   1.000
_cell.length_b   1.000
_cell.length_c   1.000
_cell.angle_alpha   90.00
_cell.angle_beta   90.00
_cell.angle_gamma   90.00
#
_symmetry.space_group_name_H-M   'P 1'
#
loop_
_entity.id
_entity.type
_entity.pdbx_description
1 polymer ?
#
loop_
_entity_poly.entity_id
_entity_poly.type
_entity_poly.pdbx_seq_one_letter_code
_entity_poly.pdbx_strand_id
1 'polypeptide(L)'
;VVTLINGFQNGTINIEVKPQIGSCFGTSQQILITVKPVPVITSTVSNKTVICNNEFVTLTSNSNPAATLYNWQINTATGVQIVGGTTSGTSTTGIVNLQLALTNPLVVGTISFDFTPVNGICTGATITNAVTITVNPIPGTPIGLPINEICSEESTNLTISSFPSITGTTLVWTVIDSQNVTGFTNGTGTAPFTINDVLTNTSDVQGFVKYSVTSRFGN
;
A
#
# COMPACT_ATOMS: atom_id res chain seq x y z
N VAL A 1 23.09 14.59 -35.27
CA VAL A 1 22.39 14.44 -34.00
C VAL A 1 22.37 15.79 -33.33
N VAL A 2 21.20 16.23 -32.86
CA VAL A 2 21.00 17.47 -32.10
C VAL A 2 20.78 17.12 -30.66
N THR A 3 21.55 17.70 -29.75
CA THR A 3 21.48 17.45 -28.31
C THR A 3 21.15 18.75 -27.57
N LEU A 4 20.33 18.67 -26.53
CA LEU A 4 20.08 19.81 -25.64
C LEU A 4 21.33 20.13 -24.83
N ILE A 5 21.71 21.42 -24.75
CA ILE A 5 22.79 21.89 -23.87
C ILE A 5 22.33 21.79 -22.40
N ASN A 6 21.06 22.14 -22.15
CA ASN A 6 20.39 21.87 -20.87
C ASN A 6 19.33 20.78 -21.10
N GLY A 7 19.58 19.57 -20.56
CA GLY A 7 18.72 18.41 -20.76
C GLY A 7 17.31 18.52 -20.17
N PHE A 8 17.01 19.61 -19.43
CA PHE A 8 15.73 19.81 -18.75
C PHE A 8 14.85 20.91 -19.34
N GLN A 9 15.33 21.64 -20.36
CA GLN A 9 14.60 22.73 -21.00
C GLN A 9 14.45 22.49 -22.52
N ASN A 10 13.40 23.05 -23.11
CA ASN A 10 13.25 23.03 -24.56
C ASN A 10 14.40 23.81 -25.23
N GLY A 11 14.99 23.23 -26.24
CA GLY A 11 15.91 23.90 -27.14
C GLY A 11 15.27 24.20 -28.47
N THR A 12 15.72 25.23 -29.15
CA THR A 12 15.27 25.58 -30.51
C THR A 12 16.45 25.73 -31.46
N ILE A 13 16.28 25.29 -32.69
CA ILE A 13 17.19 25.52 -33.80
C ILE A 13 16.40 26.21 -34.90
N ASN A 14 16.89 27.36 -35.36
CA ASN A 14 16.38 28.05 -36.53
C ASN A 14 17.35 27.79 -37.70
N ILE A 15 16.87 27.20 -38.76
CA ILE A 15 17.63 26.91 -39.98
C ILE A 15 17.10 27.87 -41.07
N GLU A 16 17.97 28.72 -41.63
CA GLU A 16 17.68 29.49 -42.82
C GLU A 16 18.19 28.74 -44.06
N VAL A 17 17.28 28.49 -44.97
CA VAL A 17 17.61 27.91 -46.28
C VAL A 17 17.40 28.99 -47.34
N LYS A 18 18.47 29.32 -48.08
CA LYS A 18 18.46 30.32 -49.13
C LYS A 18 18.92 29.69 -50.43
N PRO A 19 18.07 29.64 -51.48
CA PRO A 19 18.48 29.13 -52.77
C PRO A 19 19.45 30.10 -53.46
N GLN A 20 20.44 29.56 -54.20
CA GLN A 20 21.46 30.35 -54.88
C GLN A 20 21.75 29.75 -56.27
N ILE A 21 21.85 30.61 -57.26
CA ILE A 21 22.34 30.25 -58.60
C ILE A 21 23.44 31.29 -58.97
N GLY A 22 24.69 30.89 -59.08
CA GLY A 22 25.82 31.76 -59.25
C GLY A 22 25.94 32.76 -58.08
N SER A 23 25.94 34.07 -58.35
CA SER A 23 25.91 35.14 -57.31
C SER A 23 24.51 35.59 -56.92
N CYS A 24 23.45 35.08 -57.56
CA CYS A 24 22.07 35.48 -57.30
C CYS A 24 21.44 34.63 -56.20
N PHE A 25 20.86 35.30 -55.21
CA PHE A 25 20.15 34.65 -54.09
C PHE A 25 18.64 34.80 -54.26
N GLY A 26 17.90 33.71 -54.03
CA GLY A 26 16.45 33.76 -53.92
C GLY A 26 15.98 34.08 -52.51
N THR A 27 14.66 34.10 -52.31
CA THR A 27 14.02 34.33 -50.99
C THR A 27 14.37 33.25 -50.05
N SER A 28 14.82 33.60 -48.85
CA SER A 28 15.11 32.64 -47.77
C SER A 28 13.84 32.08 -47.12
N GLN A 29 13.91 30.83 -46.69
CA GLN A 29 12.88 30.16 -45.89
C GLN A 29 13.49 29.80 -44.54
N GLN A 30 12.77 30.05 -43.46
CA GLN A 30 13.19 29.68 -42.13
C GLN A 30 12.42 28.46 -41.67
N ILE A 31 13.14 27.50 -41.02
CA ILE A 31 12.61 26.28 -40.46
C ILE A 31 12.99 26.27 -38.97
N LEU A 32 11.99 26.33 -38.10
CA LEU A 32 12.17 26.25 -36.65
C LEU A 32 11.95 24.81 -36.16
N ILE A 33 12.98 24.23 -35.55
CA ILE A 33 12.92 22.92 -34.93
C ILE A 33 12.97 23.11 -33.42
N THR A 34 11.97 22.58 -32.69
CA THR A 34 11.96 22.54 -31.23
C THR A 34 12.36 21.13 -30.76
N VAL A 35 13.38 21.08 -29.92
CA VAL A 35 13.85 19.84 -29.27
C VAL A 35 13.35 19.85 -27.82
N LYS A 36 12.52 18.89 -27.49
CA LYS A 36 11.97 18.72 -26.13
C LYS A 36 12.84 17.80 -25.29
N PRO A 37 12.96 18.05 -23.98
CA PRO A 37 13.67 17.14 -23.08
C PRO A 37 12.86 15.87 -22.84
N VAL A 38 13.56 14.76 -22.63
CA VAL A 38 12.98 13.49 -22.20
C VAL A 38 12.81 13.54 -20.67
N PRO A 39 11.60 13.32 -20.14
CA PRO A 39 11.40 13.32 -18.70
C PRO A 39 12.03 12.08 -18.04
N VAL A 40 12.59 12.28 -16.85
CA VAL A 40 13.18 11.20 -16.03
C VAL A 40 12.48 11.18 -14.68
N ILE A 41 11.98 10.02 -14.24
CA ILE A 41 11.39 9.87 -12.90
C ILE A 41 12.48 10.13 -11.86
N THR A 42 12.17 11.00 -10.92
CA THR A 42 13.05 11.38 -9.80
C THR A 42 12.65 10.71 -8.51
N SER A 43 11.37 10.38 -8.34
CA SER A 43 10.85 9.63 -7.20
C SER A 43 9.53 8.97 -7.55
N THR A 44 9.29 7.80 -6.95
CA THR A 44 7.96 7.17 -6.89
C THR A 44 7.78 6.61 -5.49
N VAL A 45 6.71 7.01 -4.82
CA VAL A 45 6.42 6.63 -3.44
C VAL A 45 4.96 6.23 -3.27
N SER A 46 4.68 5.49 -2.22
CA SER A 46 3.33 5.23 -1.75
C SER A 46 3.13 5.84 -0.37
N ASN A 47 1.93 6.29 -0.07
CA ASN A 47 1.56 6.75 1.27
C ASN A 47 1.57 5.62 2.31
N LYS A 48 1.42 4.36 1.85
CA LYS A 48 1.49 3.14 2.65
C LYS A 48 2.15 2.03 1.83
N THR A 49 3.01 1.23 2.44
CA THR A 49 3.63 0.03 1.81
C THR A 49 3.02 -1.27 2.30
N VAL A 50 2.28 -1.21 3.42
CA VAL A 50 1.49 -2.31 3.97
C VAL A 50 0.10 -1.79 4.27
N ILE A 51 -0.93 -2.50 3.81
CA ILE A 51 -2.34 -2.15 4.01
C ILE A 51 -3.14 -3.39 4.37
N CYS A 52 -4.34 -3.19 4.91
CA CYS A 52 -5.32 -4.26 5.06
C CYS A 52 -6.13 -4.46 3.77
N ASN A 53 -6.74 -5.63 3.65
CA ASN A 53 -7.62 -5.97 2.55
C ASN A 53 -8.72 -4.90 2.35
N ASN A 54 -8.97 -4.49 1.10
CA ASN A 54 -9.92 -3.45 0.70
C ASN A 54 -9.56 -2.01 1.11
N GLU A 55 -8.34 -1.74 1.57
CA GLU A 55 -7.90 -0.36 1.82
C GLU A 55 -7.46 0.38 0.55
N PHE A 56 -7.45 1.71 0.65
CA PHE A 56 -6.94 2.61 -0.39
C PHE A 56 -5.45 2.91 -0.19
N VAL A 57 -4.75 3.04 -1.32
CA VAL A 57 -3.36 3.48 -1.41
C VAL A 57 -3.24 4.60 -2.44
N THR A 58 -2.38 5.57 -2.14
CA THR A 58 -2.03 6.67 -3.05
C THR A 58 -0.58 6.50 -3.47
N LEU A 59 -0.36 6.32 -4.77
CA LEU A 59 0.97 6.32 -5.40
C LEU A 59 1.25 7.71 -5.94
N THR A 60 2.47 8.21 -5.76
CA THR A 60 2.90 9.52 -6.26
C THR A 60 4.22 9.36 -7.00
N SER A 61 4.27 9.76 -8.28
CA SER A 61 5.46 9.76 -9.11
C SER A 61 5.80 11.19 -9.54
N ASN A 62 7.08 11.55 -9.45
CA ASN A 62 7.60 12.85 -9.88
C ASN A 62 8.68 12.66 -10.95
N SER A 63 8.86 13.64 -11.81
CA SER A 63 9.89 13.62 -12.86
C SER A 63 10.53 14.99 -13.07
N ASN A 64 11.72 15.01 -13.67
CA ASN A 64 12.40 16.20 -14.13
C ASN A 64 12.87 16.01 -15.60
N PRO A 65 12.46 16.90 -16.53
CA PRO A 65 11.43 17.91 -16.37
C PRO A 65 10.09 17.28 -15.97
N ALA A 66 9.18 18.09 -15.43
CA ALA A 66 7.85 17.61 -15.07
C ALA A 66 7.16 16.97 -16.31
N ALA A 67 6.72 15.74 -16.16
CA ALA A 67 5.96 15.06 -17.19
C ALA A 67 4.56 15.66 -17.31
N THR A 68 4.01 15.64 -18.52
CA THR A 68 2.61 16.03 -18.77
C THR A 68 1.65 14.88 -18.54
N LEU A 69 2.20 13.65 -18.53
CA LEU A 69 1.47 12.41 -18.31
C LEU A 69 2.38 11.37 -17.69
N TYR A 70 1.86 10.57 -16.78
CA TYR A 70 2.48 9.39 -16.22
C TYR A 70 1.62 8.18 -16.58
N ASN A 71 2.18 7.26 -17.35
CA ASN A 71 1.56 5.95 -17.56
C ASN A 71 1.97 5.04 -16.41
N TRP A 72 1.03 4.29 -15.86
CA TRP A 72 1.29 3.29 -14.84
C TRP A 72 0.67 1.95 -15.23
N GLN A 73 1.26 0.87 -14.77
CA GLN A 73 0.74 -0.49 -14.93
C GLN A 73 1.14 -1.37 -13.75
N ILE A 74 0.40 -2.47 -13.57
CA ILE A 74 0.83 -3.53 -12.67
C ILE A 74 2.03 -4.22 -13.30
N ASN A 75 3.13 -4.37 -12.53
CA ASN A 75 4.27 -5.19 -12.92
C ASN A 75 4.06 -6.64 -12.49
N THR A 76 3.85 -6.85 -11.19
CA THR A 76 3.55 -8.16 -10.61
C THR A 76 2.41 -8.05 -9.63
N ALA A 77 1.56 -9.09 -9.57
CA ALA A 77 0.50 -9.21 -8.58
C ALA A 77 0.41 -10.68 -8.14
N THR A 78 0.62 -10.91 -6.85
CA THR A 78 0.49 -12.23 -6.22
C THR A 78 -0.58 -12.15 -5.16
N GLY A 79 -1.73 -12.76 -5.43
CA GLY A 79 -2.86 -12.78 -4.51
C GLY A 79 -3.56 -11.43 -4.28
N VAL A 80 -3.29 -10.40 -5.11
CA VAL A 80 -3.87 -9.04 -5.02
C VAL A 80 -4.47 -8.64 -6.36
N GLN A 81 -5.56 -7.90 -6.30
CA GLN A 81 -6.19 -7.25 -7.46
C GLN A 81 -6.56 -5.80 -7.11
N ILE A 82 -6.64 -4.95 -8.14
CA ILE A 82 -7.25 -3.61 -8.00
C ILE A 82 -8.77 -3.79 -8.05
N VAL A 83 -9.48 -3.20 -7.10
CA VAL A 83 -10.96 -3.18 -7.11
C VAL A 83 -11.43 -2.42 -8.34
N GLY A 84 -12.31 -3.06 -9.15
CA GLY A 84 -12.72 -2.54 -10.44
C GLY A 84 -11.97 -3.13 -11.64
N GLY A 85 -10.94 -3.99 -11.41
CA GLY A 85 -10.29 -4.80 -12.45
C GLY A 85 -9.32 -4.03 -13.37
N THR A 86 -8.99 -2.77 -13.08
CA THR A 86 -8.03 -1.98 -13.86
C THR A 86 -6.60 -2.49 -13.62
N THR A 87 -5.82 -2.70 -14.68
CA THR A 87 -4.44 -3.18 -14.59
C THR A 87 -3.39 -2.14 -15.00
N SER A 88 -3.85 -1.03 -15.60
CA SER A 88 -3.01 0.09 -16.05
C SER A 88 -3.85 1.35 -16.17
N GLY A 89 -3.19 2.50 -16.28
CA GLY A 89 -3.86 3.77 -16.47
C GLY A 89 -2.89 4.92 -16.67
N THR A 90 -3.42 6.14 -16.65
CA THR A 90 -2.67 7.37 -16.82
C THR A 90 -3.00 8.38 -15.73
N SER A 91 -2.04 9.24 -15.41
CA SER A 91 -2.20 10.37 -14.49
C SER A 91 -1.49 11.60 -15.03
N THR A 92 -2.15 12.74 -15.04
CA THR A 92 -1.54 14.03 -15.44
C THR A 92 -0.81 14.71 -14.28
N THR A 93 -1.06 14.28 -13.06
CA THR A 93 -0.45 14.83 -11.83
C THR A 93 0.63 13.94 -11.24
N GLY A 94 0.79 12.71 -11.77
CA GLY A 94 1.62 11.68 -11.16
C GLY A 94 0.99 11.00 -9.96
N ILE A 95 -0.24 11.35 -9.57
CA ILE A 95 -0.96 10.78 -8.44
C ILE A 95 -1.95 9.72 -8.94
N VAL A 96 -1.91 8.53 -8.31
CA VAL A 96 -2.80 7.40 -8.62
C VAL A 96 -3.38 6.88 -7.32
N ASN A 97 -4.70 6.87 -7.21
CA ASN A 97 -5.43 6.34 -6.06
C ASN A 97 -6.05 4.99 -6.43
N LEU A 98 -5.73 3.96 -5.68
CA LEU A 98 -6.16 2.59 -5.94
C LEU A 98 -6.73 1.98 -4.68
N GLN A 99 -7.80 1.19 -4.81
CA GLN A 99 -8.27 0.28 -3.77
C GLN A 99 -7.78 -1.12 -4.11
N LEU A 100 -7.07 -1.76 -3.16
CA LEU A 100 -6.48 -3.07 -3.36
C LEU A 100 -7.22 -4.12 -2.54
N ALA A 101 -7.49 -5.26 -3.15
CA ALA A 101 -8.17 -6.38 -2.52
C ALA A 101 -7.39 -7.68 -2.71
N LEU A 102 -7.42 -8.55 -1.71
CA LEU A 102 -6.91 -9.91 -1.82
C LEU A 102 -7.85 -10.76 -2.68
N THR A 103 -7.28 -11.57 -3.58
CA THR A 103 -8.03 -12.59 -4.33
C THR A 103 -8.44 -13.78 -3.44
N ASN A 104 -7.62 -14.07 -2.42
CA ASN A 104 -7.97 -14.93 -1.30
C ASN A 104 -7.88 -14.11 -0.01
N PRO A 105 -9.02 -13.79 0.66
CA PRO A 105 -9.04 -12.90 1.82
C PRO A 105 -8.33 -13.46 3.07
N LEU A 106 -7.85 -14.70 3.04
CA LEU A 106 -7.17 -15.36 4.15
C LEU A 106 -5.64 -15.41 4.00
N VAL A 107 -5.10 -14.94 2.87
CA VAL A 107 -3.67 -15.06 2.53
C VAL A 107 -3.10 -13.69 2.18
N VAL A 108 -1.92 -13.38 2.72
CA VAL A 108 -1.16 -12.17 2.37
C VAL A 108 -0.85 -12.16 0.87
N GLY A 109 -1.00 -11.01 0.25
CA GLY A 109 -0.64 -10.80 -1.14
C GLY A 109 0.26 -9.59 -1.34
N THR A 110 0.86 -9.50 -2.52
CA THR A 110 1.72 -8.38 -2.92
C THR A 110 1.39 -7.92 -4.33
N ILE A 111 1.55 -6.62 -4.57
CA ILE A 111 1.38 -6.01 -5.89
C ILE A 111 2.46 -4.95 -6.09
N SER A 112 3.03 -4.89 -7.28
CA SER A 112 3.99 -3.85 -7.66
C SER A 112 3.59 -3.14 -8.93
N PHE A 113 4.10 -1.91 -9.09
CA PHE A 113 3.71 -1.00 -10.17
C PHE A 113 4.93 -0.46 -10.90
N ASP A 114 4.77 -0.32 -12.22
CA ASP A 114 5.70 0.40 -13.11
C ASP A 114 5.15 1.79 -13.40
N PHE A 115 6.06 2.74 -13.60
CA PHE A 115 5.73 4.10 -14.02
C PHE A 115 6.59 4.55 -15.21
N THR A 116 5.96 5.19 -16.19
CA THR A 116 6.61 5.76 -17.37
C THR A 116 6.20 7.22 -17.53
N PRO A 117 7.13 8.19 -17.44
CA PRO A 117 6.83 9.60 -17.61
C PRO A 117 6.79 9.97 -19.10
N VAL A 118 5.86 10.85 -19.49
CA VAL A 118 5.70 11.33 -20.87
C VAL A 118 5.60 12.85 -20.87
N ASN A 119 6.33 13.51 -21.75
CA ASN A 119 6.25 14.96 -21.99
C ASN A 119 5.94 15.25 -23.47
N GLY A 120 4.64 15.34 -23.80
CA GLY A 120 4.17 15.44 -25.17
C GLY A 120 4.53 14.19 -25.97
N ILE A 121 5.42 14.31 -26.96
CA ILE A 121 5.88 13.19 -27.80
C ILE A 121 7.09 12.46 -27.21
N CYS A 122 7.71 12.97 -26.15
CA CYS A 122 8.92 12.42 -25.56
C CYS A 122 8.55 11.50 -24.41
N THR A 123 8.82 10.21 -24.55
CA THR A 123 8.61 9.19 -23.52
C THR A 123 9.93 8.92 -22.80
N GLY A 124 9.92 9.01 -21.47
CA GLY A 124 11.06 8.65 -20.62
C GLY A 124 11.17 7.15 -20.38
N ALA A 125 12.22 6.76 -19.69
CA ALA A 125 12.41 5.36 -19.30
C ALA A 125 11.36 4.94 -18.26
N THR A 126 10.87 3.71 -18.40
CA THR A 126 10.00 3.08 -17.40
C THR A 126 10.83 2.69 -16.17
N ILE A 127 10.34 3.03 -14.99
CA ILE A 127 10.85 2.48 -13.74
C ILE A 127 9.99 1.28 -13.38
N THR A 128 10.61 0.11 -13.39
CA THR A 128 9.95 -1.16 -13.05
C THR A 128 9.99 -1.40 -11.54
N ASN A 129 8.94 -2.00 -10.99
CA ASN A 129 8.78 -2.22 -9.55
C ASN A 129 8.99 -0.93 -8.72
N ALA A 130 8.55 0.19 -9.26
CA ALA A 130 8.77 1.50 -8.65
C ALA A 130 8.19 1.59 -7.23
N VAL A 131 7.08 0.89 -6.99
CA VAL A 131 6.44 0.73 -5.67
C VAL A 131 5.92 -0.68 -5.54
N THR A 132 6.10 -1.28 -4.35
CA THR A 132 5.52 -2.57 -3.96
C THR A 132 4.66 -2.38 -2.72
N ILE A 133 3.44 -2.92 -2.74
CA ILE A 133 2.48 -2.89 -1.64
C ILE A 133 2.19 -4.30 -1.18
N THR A 134 2.25 -4.52 0.14
CA THR A 134 1.79 -5.75 0.79
C THR A 134 0.36 -5.54 1.28
N VAL A 135 -0.53 -6.46 0.94
CA VAL A 135 -1.92 -6.46 1.39
C VAL A 135 -2.11 -7.60 2.38
N ASN A 136 -2.44 -7.25 3.61
CA ASN A 136 -2.69 -8.19 4.69
C ASN A 136 -4.16 -8.58 4.78
N PRO A 137 -4.49 -9.82 5.14
CA PRO A 137 -5.84 -10.22 5.47
C PRO A 137 -6.36 -9.48 6.71
N ILE A 138 -7.67 -9.28 6.78
CA ILE A 138 -8.32 -8.76 7.98
C ILE A 138 -8.56 -9.97 8.90
N PRO A 139 -8.02 -9.97 10.13
CA PRO A 139 -8.20 -11.08 11.04
C PRO A 139 -9.67 -11.25 11.42
N GLY A 140 -10.05 -12.51 11.64
CA GLY A 140 -11.41 -12.86 12.03
C GLY A 140 -11.78 -12.37 13.43
N THR A 141 -13.07 -12.38 13.71
CA THR A 141 -13.59 -12.07 15.05
C THR A 141 -13.10 -13.11 16.07
N PRO A 142 -12.61 -12.68 17.26
CA PRO A 142 -12.30 -13.60 18.33
C PRO A 142 -13.54 -14.39 18.76
N ILE A 143 -13.39 -15.71 18.90
CA ILE A 143 -14.43 -16.62 19.38
C ILE A 143 -13.85 -17.38 20.57
N GLY A 144 -14.51 -17.26 21.71
CA GLY A 144 -14.23 -18.04 22.92
C GLY A 144 -15.48 -18.79 23.38
N LEU A 145 -15.28 -19.94 24.00
CA LEU A 145 -16.36 -20.57 24.73
C LEU A 145 -16.57 -19.78 26.03
N PRO A 146 -17.80 -19.33 26.33
CA PRO A 146 -18.06 -18.65 27.59
C PRO A 146 -17.78 -19.61 28.73
N ILE A 147 -16.89 -19.21 29.64
CA ILE A 147 -16.76 -19.83 30.95
C ILE A 147 -17.71 -19.07 31.84
N ASN A 148 -18.74 -19.74 32.30
CA ASN A 148 -19.79 -19.09 33.07
C ASN A 148 -19.45 -19.00 34.54
N GLU A 149 -18.82 -20.03 35.12
CA GLU A 149 -18.50 -20.12 36.54
C GLU A 149 -17.26 -20.98 36.76
N ILE A 150 -16.41 -20.56 37.71
CA ILE A 150 -15.30 -21.34 38.24
C ILE A 150 -15.24 -21.12 39.75
N CYS A 151 -14.64 -22.04 40.52
CA CYS A 151 -14.36 -21.84 41.94
C CYS A 151 -13.14 -20.93 42.12
N SER A 152 -13.04 -20.33 43.32
CA SER A 152 -11.85 -19.57 43.72
C SER A 152 -10.62 -20.48 43.65
N GLU A 153 -9.49 -19.94 43.18
CA GLU A 153 -8.20 -20.65 43.00
C GLU A 153 -8.18 -21.64 41.82
N GLU A 154 -9.22 -21.66 40.97
CA GLU A 154 -9.21 -22.40 39.72
C GLU A 154 -8.70 -21.57 38.54
N SER A 155 -8.20 -22.28 37.51
CA SER A 155 -7.73 -21.67 36.26
C SER A 155 -8.88 -21.44 35.30
N THR A 156 -8.87 -20.30 34.64
CA THR A 156 -9.88 -19.94 33.62
C THR A 156 -9.94 -20.88 32.44
N ASN A 157 -8.81 -21.48 32.02
CA ASN A 157 -8.72 -22.36 30.84
C ASN A 157 -9.51 -21.82 29.62
N LEU A 158 -9.55 -20.51 29.45
CA LEU A 158 -10.35 -19.83 28.41
C LEU A 158 -9.64 -19.90 27.07
N THR A 159 -10.03 -20.84 26.21
CA THR A 159 -9.48 -20.95 24.86
C THR A 159 -10.20 -20.03 23.90
N ILE A 160 -9.43 -19.17 23.21
CA ILE A 160 -9.91 -18.20 22.24
C ILE A 160 -9.30 -18.52 20.89
N SER A 161 -10.12 -18.53 19.86
CA SER A 161 -9.74 -18.64 18.46
C SER A 161 -10.21 -17.41 17.66
N SER A 162 -9.96 -17.36 16.37
CA SER A 162 -10.53 -16.34 15.47
C SER A 162 -11.29 -17.02 14.32
N PHE A 163 -12.37 -16.40 13.86
CA PHE A 163 -13.11 -16.90 12.71
C PHE A 163 -13.40 -15.77 11.71
N PRO A 164 -12.99 -15.92 10.43
CA PRO A 164 -12.24 -17.06 9.89
C PRO A 164 -10.84 -17.15 10.51
N SER A 165 -10.31 -18.40 10.55
CA SER A 165 -8.95 -18.65 11.05
C SER A 165 -7.92 -18.24 10.00
N ILE A 166 -7.01 -17.36 10.37
CA ILE A 166 -5.90 -16.91 9.54
C ILE A 166 -4.61 -17.20 10.30
N THR A 167 -3.72 -17.99 9.68
CA THR A 167 -2.43 -18.34 10.29
C THR A 167 -1.61 -17.06 10.56
N GLY A 168 -1.11 -16.90 11.78
CA GLY A 168 -0.38 -15.71 12.20
C GLY A 168 -1.26 -14.62 12.82
N THR A 169 -2.56 -14.88 13.03
CA THR A 169 -3.42 -13.98 13.81
C THR A 169 -2.95 -13.95 15.26
N THR A 170 -2.75 -12.74 15.79
CA THR A 170 -2.45 -12.46 17.19
C THR A 170 -3.71 -12.03 17.91
N LEU A 171 -3.99 -12.63 19.05
CA LEU A 171 -5.02 -12.20 20.00
C LEU A 171 -4.40 -11.28 21.04
N VAL A 172 -5.09 -10.20 21.35
CA VAL A 172 -4.73 -9.26 22.42
C VAL A 172 -5.90 -9.20 23.38
N TRP A 173 -5.69 -9.49 24.66
CA TRP A 173 -6.73 -9.39 25.67
C TRP A 173 -6.37 -8.40 26.76
N THR A 174 -7.38 -7.73 27.25
CA THR A 174 -7.29 -6.77 28.36
C THR A 174 -8.46 -6.99 29.30
N VAL A 175 -8.22 -6.87 30.60
CA VAL A 175 -9.29 -6.82 31.58
C VAL A 175 -9.91 -5.44 31.55
N ILE A 176 -11.22 -5.38 31.31
CA ILE A 176 -11.98 -4.14 31.20
C ILE A 176 -12.86 -3.86 32.42
N ASP A 177 -13.12 -4.89 33.22
CA ASP A 177 -13.92 -4.76 34.46
C ASP A 177 -13.65 -5.95 35.39
N SER A 178 -13.65 -5.72 36.69
CA SER A 178 -13.51 -6.78 37.71
C SER A 178 -14.07 -6.34 39.03
N GLN A 179 -14.62 -7.28 39.77
CA GLN A 179 -15.12 -7.06 41.14
C GLN A 179 -14.85 -8.27 42.01
N ASN A 180 -14.28 -8.05 43.20
CA ASN A 180 -13.98 -9.08 44.23
C ASN A 180 -13.10 -10.24 43.72
N VAL A 181 -12.30 -10.04 42.65
CA VAL A 181 -11.44 -11.07 42.04
C VAL A 181 -10.05 -10.51 41.79
N THR A 182 -9.03 -11.32 42.04
CA THR A 182 -7.62 -11.08 41.69
C THR A 182 -7.05 -12.25 40.90
N GLY A 183 -5.81 -12.11 40.38
CA GLY A 183 -5.13 -13.17 39.65
C GLY A 183 -5.29 -13.10 38.11
N PHE A 184 -6.03 -12.11 37.60
CA PHE A 184 -6.21 -11.89 36.17
C PHE A 184 -5.04 -11.15 35.51
N THR A 185 -4.80 -11.38 34.24
CA THR A 185 -3.72 -10.74 33.47
C THR A 185 -4.20 -10.18 32.14
N ASN A 186 -3.49 -9.16 31.64
CA ASN A 186 -3.55 -8.73 30.25
C ASN A 186 -2.47 -9.46 29.46
N GLY A 187 -2.68 -9.68 28.14
CA GLY A 187 -1.66 -10.34 27.36
C GLY A 187 -1.93 -10.41 25.88
N THR A 188 -1.04 -11.13 25.21
CA THR A 188 -1.11 -11.42 23.78
C THR A 188 -0.72 -12.88 23.53
N GLY A 189 -1.30 -13.49 22.48
CA GLY A 189 -0.97 -14.85 22.07
C GLY A 189 -1.38 -15.11 20.63
N THR A 190 -0.78 -16.11 20.00
CA THR A 190 -1.17 -16.52 18.64
C THR A 190 -2.44 -17.37 18.69
N ALA A 191 -3.42 -17.05 17.87
CA ALA A 191 -4.68 -17.80 17.80
C ALA A 191 -4.48 -19.21 17.21
N PRO A 192 -5.09 -20.29 17.79
CA PRO A 192 -5.83 -20.30 19.04
C PRO A 192 -4.94 -20.16 20.26
N PHE A 193 -5.39 -19.49 21.31
CA PHE A 193 -4.66 -19.28 22.56
C PHE A 193 -5.56 -19.53 23.77
N THR A 194 -4.98 -20.09 24.85
CA THR A 194 -5.70 -20.34 26.09
C THR A 194 -5.19 -19.38 27.20
N ILE A 195 -6.07 -18.59 27.77
CA ILE A 195 -5.82 -17.77 28.95
C ILE A 195 -6.01 -18.66 30.17
N ASN A 196 -4.95 -18.83 30.97
CA ASN A 196 -4.91 -19.71 32.14
C ASN A 196 -4.73 -18.91 33.43
N ASP A 197 -5.47 -17.82 33.59
CA ASP A 197 -5.43 -17.04 34.83
C ASP A 197 -6.02 -17.84 35.98
N VAL A 198 -5.31 -17.92 37.09
CA VAL A 198 -5.82 -18.50 38.33
C VAL A 198 -6.50 -17.39 39.14
N LEU A 199 -7.82 -17.46 39.25
CA LEU A 199 -8.61 -16.41 39.84
C LEU A 199 -8.91 -16.69 41.31
N THR A 200 -8.68 -15.68 42.17
CA THR A 200 -8.98 -15.77 43.61
C THR A 200 -10.10 -14.77 43.94
N ASN A 201 -11.20 -15.24 44.49
CA ASN A 201 -12.23 -14.42 45.05
C ASN A 201 -11.76 -13.85 46.40
N THR A 202 -11.79 -12.56 46.57
CA THR A 202 -11.29 -11.83 47.74
C THR A 202 -12.39 -11.46 48.74
N SER A 203 -13.62 -11.97 48.55
CA SER A 203 -14.79 -11.66 49.40
C SER A 203 -15.70 -12.88 49.59
N ASP A 204 -16.68 -12.75 50.45
CA ASP A 204 -17.69 -13.77 50.73
C ASP A 204 -18.88 -13.75 49.76
N VAL A 205 -18.84 -12.83 48.79
CA VAL A 205 -19.87 -12.73 47.73
C VAL A 205 -19.26 -13.02 46.36
N GLN A 206 -20.12 -13.31 45.40
CA GLN A 206 -19.70 -13.59 44.03
C GLN A 206 -18.87 -12.44 43.48
N GLY A 207 -17.76 -12.78 42.83
CA GLY A 207 -16.93 -11.86 42.07
C GLY A 207 -16.96 -12.17 40.58
N PHE A 208 -16.44 -11.26 39.77
CA PHE A 208 -16.30 -11.47 38.32
C PHE A 208 -15.06 -10.77 37.75
N VAL A 209 -14.59 -11.23 36.61
CA VAL A 209 -13.63 -10.56 35.74
C VAL A 209 -14.17 -10.57 34.29
N LYS A 210 -14.00 -9.47 33.56
CA LYS A 210 -14.43 -9.30 32.21
C LYS A 210 -13.23 -8.97 31.31
N TYR A 211 -12.98 -9.85 30.32
CA TYR A 211 -11.95 -9.67 29.30
C TYR A 211 -12.55 -9.07 28.04
N SER A 212 -11.82 -8.12 27.45
CA SER A 212 -12.00 -7.69 26.06
C SER A 212 -10.90 -8.32 25.23
N VAL A 213 -11.26 -8.96 24.11
CA VAL A 213 -10.31 -9.63 23.22
C VAL A 213 -10.43 -9.04 21.83
N THR A 214 -9.29 -8.73 21.22
CA THR A 214 -9.19 -8.26 19.83
C THR A 214 -8.22 -9.15 19.06
N SER A 215 -8.46 -9.31 17.75
CA SER A 215 -7.58 -10.01 16.84
C SER A 215 -6.80 -9.00 15.97
N ARG A 216 -5.52 -9.30 15.68
CA ARG A 216 -4.63 -8.52 14.81
C ARG A 216 -3.90 -9.44 13.84
N PHE A 217 -3.52 -8.90 12.68
CA PHE A 217 -2.65 -9.56 11.72
C PHE A 217 -1.53 -8.59 11.30
N GLY A 218 -0.27 -9.06 11.37
CA GLY A 218 0.88 -8.19 11.21
C GLY A 218 1.13 -7.30 12.45
N ASN A 219 2.19 -6.56 12.41
CA ASN A 219 2.58 -5.57 13.46
C ASN A 219 1.90 -4.23 13.22
#